data_a6eb009eafd5c6203a019b76ebe105e8
#
_entry.id   a6eb009eafd5c6203a019b76ebe105e8
#
_cell.length_a   1.000
_cell.length_b   1.000
_cell.length_c   1.000
_cell.angle_alpha   90.00
_cell.angle_beta   90.00
_cell.angle_gamma   90.00
#
_symmetry.space_group_name_H-M   'P 1'
#
loop_
_entity.id
_entity.type
_entity.pdbx_description
1 polymer ?
#
loop_
_entity_poly.entity_id
_entity_poly.type
_entity_poly.pdbx_seq_one_letter_code
_entity_poly.pdbx_strand_id
1 'polypeptide(L)'
;MSQPETWGIGSDPGTAARTFGLTRTALLESEAALEQRVSEYIGQMPILWLSIPDAAGPESMRGYIERNAIALLSQYRTLSSDNPSGQWLGTFSDRDKVRKSGLWNSNHVDENYDPHFLDEMVVLIEHMHLRT
;
A
#
# COMPACT_ATOMS: atom_id res chain seq x y z
N MET A 1 -22.51 7.97 19.93
CA MET A 1 -22.94 7.25 18.73
C MET A 1 -21.69 6.95 17.95
N SER A 2 -21.39 5.68 17.68
CA SER A 2 -20.28 5.29 16.80
C SER A 2 -20.63 5.72 15.37
N GLN A 3 -19.71 6.41 14.69
CA GLN A 3 -19.86 6.72 13.27
C GLN A 3 -19.96 5.41 12.46
N PRO A 4 -20.80 5.35 11.42
CA PRO A 4 -20.83 4.20 10.55
C PRO A 4 -19.52 4.06 9.80
N GLU A 5 -18.88 2.90 9.93
CA GLU A 5 -17.67 2.58 9.17
C GLU A 5 -18.07 1.84 7.89
N THR A 6 -17.73 2.41 6.73
CA THR A 6 -18.07 1.83 5.42
C THR A 6 -17.03 0.83 4.92
N TRP A 7 -15.86 0.78 5.53
CA TRP A 7 -14.67 0.02 5.10
C TRP A 7 -14.83 -1.50 5.03
N GLY A 8 -15.91 -2.08 5.48
CA GLY A 8 -16.19 -3.51 5.36
C GLY A 8 -17.40 -3.86 4.48
N ILE A 9 -18.11 -2.86 3.97
CA ILE A 9 -19.42 -3.03 3.32
C ILE A 9 -19.34 -2.89 1.78
N GLY A 10 -18.14 -2.81 1.25
CA GLY A 10 -17.87 -2.59 -0.17
C GLY A 10 -17.65 -1.11 -0.48
N SER A 11 -16.98 -0.86 -1.60
CA SER A 11 -16.55 0.47 -2.03
C SER A 11 -17.68 1.35 -2.63
N ASP A 12 -18.93 0.86 -2.65
CA ASP A 12 -20.06 1.62 -3.17
C ASP A 12 -20.79 2.37 -2.05
N PRO A 13 -20.71 3.73 -2.02
CA PRO A 13 -21.40 4.55 -1.02
C PRO A 13 -22.91 4.34 -1.01
N GLY A 14 -23.51 3.93 -2.12
CA GLY A 14 -24.95 3.67 -2.18
C GLY A 14 -25.34 2.39 -1.42
N THR A 15 -24.50 1.36 -1.46
CA THR A 15 -24.72 0.12 -0.69
C THR A 15 -24.51 0.37 0.80
N ALA A 16 -23.44 1.08 1.18
CA ALA A 16 -23.17 1.45 2.56
C ALA A 16 -24.30 2.31 3.14
N ALA A 17 -24.78 3.31 2.41
CA ALA A 17 -25.90 4.15 2.84
C ALA A 17 -27.17 3.34 3.13
N ARG A 18 -27.52 2.38 2.26
CA ARG A 18 -28.66 1.49 2.47
C ARG A 18 -28.51 0.61 3.72
N THR A 19 -27.31 0.09 3.94
CA THR A 19 -27.02 -0.75 5.12
C THR A 19 -27.20 0.00 6.43
N PHE A 20 -26.83 1.27 6.47
CA PHE A 20 -26.99 2.13 7.66
C PHE A 20 -28.31 2.90 7.72
N GLY A 21 -29.19 2.72 6.75
CA GLY A 21 -30.46 3.47 6.67
C GLY A 21 -30.28 4.97 6.45
N LEU A 22 -29.17 5.37 5.83
CA LEU A 22 -28.84 6.76 5.53
C LEU A 22 -29.07 7.07 4.04
N THR A 23 -29.20 8.36 3.71
CA THR A 23 -29.05 8.79 2.32
C THR A 23 -27.56 8.80 1.95
N ARG A 24 -27.26 8.69 0.66
CA ARG A 24 -25.87 8.78 0.17
C ARG A 24 -25.24 10.12 0.60
N THR A 25 -25.97 11.23 0.53
CA THR A 25 -25.49 12.55 0.92
C THR A 25 -25.15 12.59 2.41
N ALA A 26 -26.04 12.11 3.28
CA ALA A 26 -25.82 12.10 4.72
C ALA A 26 -24.61 11.22 5.11
N LEU A 27 -24.38 10.11 4.39
CA LEU A 27 -23.21 9.28 4.59
C LEU A 27 -21.94 10.02 4.23
N LEU A 28 -21.87 10.62 3.03
CA LEU A 28 -20.71 11.38 2.58
C LEU A 28 -20.39 12.56 3.51
N GLU A 29 -21.41 13.28 3.97
CA GLU A 29 -21.24 14.36 4.95
C GLU A 29 -20.66 13.84 6.29
N SER A 30 -21.12 12.68 6.76
CA SER A 30 -20.60 12.08 8.01
C SER A 30 -19.15 11.62 7.91
N GLU A 31 -18.69 11.26 6.71
CA GLU A 31 -17.33 10.78 6.46
C GLU A 31 -16.36 11.87 6.02
N ALA A 32 -16.84 13.04 5.60
CA ALA A 32 -15.99 14.11 5.04
C ALA A 32 -14.81 14.51 5.96
N ALA A 33 -15.03 14.59 7.26
CA ALA A 33 -13.96 14.92 8.21
C ALA A 33 -12.92 13.80 8.34
N LEU A 34 -13.29 12.54 8.14
CA LEU A 34 -12.36 11.40 8.13
C LEU A 34 -11.57 11.40 6.83
N GLU A 35 -12.24 11.57 5.69
CA GLU A 35 -11.61 11.64 4.37
C GLU A 35 -10.57 12.77 4.29
N GLN A 36 -10.89 13.94 4.84
CA GLN A 36 -9.95 15.05 4.90
C GLN A 36 -8.70 14.68 5.71
N ARG A 37 -8.84 14.10 6.90
CA ARG A 37 -7.69 13.68 7.73
C ARG A 37 -6.85 12.61 7.06
N VAL A 38 -7.49 11.65 6.39
CA VAL A 38 -6.79 10.61 5.61
C VAL A 38 -6.01 11.24 4.46
N SER A 39 -6.63 12.16 3.72
CA SER A 39 -5.97 12.86 2.61
C SER A 39 -4.78 13.71 3.08
N GLU A 40 -4.93 14.43 4.19
CA GLU A 40 -3.84 15.20 4.80
C GLU A 40 -2.69 14.27 5.24
N TYR A 41 -2.99 13.14 5.86
CA TYR A 41 -1.98 12.16 6.28
C TYR A 41 -1.23 11.57 5.10
N ILE A 42 -1.96 11.11 4.07
CA ILE A 42 -1.35 10.54 2.85
C ILE A 42 -0.55 11.59 2.10
N GLY A 43 -1.05 12.83 2.03
CA GLY A 43 -0.37 13.93 1.34
C GLY A 43 0.97 14.35 1.97
N GLN A 44 1.22 13.97 3.22
CA GLN A 44 2.49 14.21 3.91
C GLN A 44 3.48 13.04 3.80
N MET A 45 3.05 11.89 3.25
CA MET A 45 3.93 10.75 3.06
C MET A 45 4.97 11.05 1.98
N PRO A 46 6.26 10.78 2.22
CA PRO A 46 7.24 10.82 1.16
C PRO A 46 6.98 9.70 0.16
N ILE A 47 7.05 10.01 -1.12
CA ILE A 47 6.86 9.04 -2.20
C ILE A 47 8.21 8.80 -2.86
N LEU A 48 8.63 7.54 -2.92
CA LEU A 48 9.72 7.08 -3.77
C LEU A 48 9.13 6.47 -5.04
N TRP A 49 9.72 6.79 -6.16
CA TRP A 49 9.31 6.23 -7.45
C TRP A 49 10.53 5.79 -8.26
N LEU A 50 10.36 4.78 -9.09
CA LEU A 50 11.36 4.25 -9.98
C LEU A 50 10.83 4.26 -11.41
N SER A 51 11.56 4.91 -12.33
CA SER A 51 11.21 4.91 -13.74
C SER A 51 11.69 3.63 -14.42
N ILE A 52 10.76 2.87 -14.94
CA ILE A 52 11.06 1.64 -15.70
C ILE A 52 10.55 1.85 -17.12
N PRO A 53 11.45 2.07 -18.10
CA PRO A 53 11.10 2.51 -19.46
C PRO A 53 10.75 1.32 -20.37
N ASP A 54 9.99 0.36 -19.89
CA ASP A 54 9.51 -0.78 -20.66
C ASP A 54 7.99 -0.73 -20.92
N ALA A 55 7.51 -1.54 -21.84
CA ALA A 55 6.09 -1.71 -22.05
C ALA A 55 5.47 -2.49 -20.88
N ALA A 56 4.27 -2.07 -20.44
CA ALA A 56 3.53 -2.81 -19.45
C ALA A 56 3.11 -4.18 -19.98
N GLY A 57 3.33 -5.25 -19.19
CA GLY A 57 2.99 -6.61 -19.58
C GLY A 57 3.54 -7.65 -18.61
N PRO A 58 3.25 -8.94 -18.84
CA PRO A 58 3.72 -10.03 -17.97
C PRO A 58 5.24 -10.12 -17.83
N GLU A 59 5.96 -9.72 -18.86
CA GLU A 59 7.43 -9.72 -18.91
C GLU A 59 8.04 -8.38 -18.51
N SER A 60 7.22 -7.46 -17.99
CA SER A 60 7.70 -6.14 -17.57
C SER A 60 8.61 -6.25 -16.35
N MET A 61 9.72 -5.51 -16.37
CA MET A 61 10.63 -5.35 -15.23
C MET A 61 9.91 -4.77 -14.00
N ARG A 62 8.79 -4.03 -14.20
CA ARG A 62 7.97 -3.51 -13.09
C ARG A 62 7.45 -4.62 -12.19
N GLY A 63 6.88 -5.67 -12.78
CA GLY A 63 6.37 -6.82 -12.01
C GLY A 63 7.49 -7.58 -11.29
N TYR A 64 8.64 -7.72 -11.94
CA TYR A 64 9.81 -8.35 -11.33
C TYR A 64 10.33 -7.54 -10.12
N ILE A 65 10.53 -6.23 -10.28
CA ILE A 65 10.98 -5.34 -9.19
C ILE A 65 9.95 -5.28 -8.06
N GLU A 66 8.66 -5.06 -8.38
CA GLU A 66 7.59 -5.00 -7.39
C GLU A 66 7.51 -6.25 -6.53
N ARG A 67 7.45 -7.43 -7.16
CA ARG A 67 7.35 -8.71 -6.48
C ARG A 67 8.52 -8.93 -5.53
N ASN A 68 9.74 -8.72 -6.01
CA ASN A 68 10.94 -8.95 -5.22
C ASN A 68 11.12 -7.92 -4.11
N ALA A 69 10.77 -6.65 -4.33
CA ALA A 69 10.79 -5.61 -3.31
C ALA A 69 9.78 -5.91 -2.19
N ILE A 70 8.55 -6.32 -2.52
CA ILE A 70 7.55 -6.72 -1.52
C ILE A 70 8.05 -7.93 -0.73
N ALA A 71 8.57 -8.95 -1.40
CA ALA A 71 9.09 -10.15 -0.76
C ALA A 71 10.24 -9.82 0.21
N LEU A 72 11.20 -8.99 -0.19
CA LEU A 72 12.30 -8.54 0.65
C LEU A 72 11.80 -7.77 1.88
N LEU A 73 10.98 -6.73 1.66
CA LEU A 73 10.54 -5.83 2.73
C LEU A 73 9.62 -6.53 3.74
N SER A 74 8.88 -7.55 3.33
CA SER A 74 8.02 -8.33 4.22
C SER A 74 8.81 -9.26 5.16
N GLN A 75 10.09 -9.50 4.91
CA GLN A 75 10.97 -10.34 5.71
C GLN A 75 11.70 -9.56 6.84
N TYR A 76 11.22 -8.39 7.22
CA TYR A 76 11.88 -7.53 8.22
C TYR A 76 12.19 -8.24 9.54
N ARG A 77 11.37 -9.20 9.96
CA ARG A 77 11.58 -9.96 11.19
C ARG A 77 12.78 -10.91 11.12
N THR A 78 13.11 -11.37 9.92
CA THR A 78 14.21 -12.33 9.68
C THR A 78 15.51 -11.62 9.38
N LEU A 79 15.44 -10.52 8.64
CA LEU A 79 16.62 -9.81 8.12
C LEU A 79 17.10 -8.69 9.04
N SER A 80 16.49 -8.45 10.19
CA SER A 80 16.78 -7.32 11.09
C SER A 80 16.78 -5.96 10.36
N SER A 81 16.08 -5.89 9.25
CA SER A 81 15.91 -4.68 8.47
C SER A 81 14.88 -3.76 9.12
N ASP A 82 14.58 -2.68 8.48
CA ASP A 82 13.74 -1.59 8.97
C ASP A 82 12.37 -2.08 9.47
N ASN A 83 12.22 -2.14 10.79
CA ASN A 83 10.98 -2.58 11.41
C ASN A 83 9.88 -1.53 11.23
N PRO A 84 8.63 -1.94 11.01
CA PRO A 84 7.51 -1.01 11.04
C PRO A 84 7.49 -0.19 12.33
N SER A 85 7.14 1.10 12.23
CA SER A 85 6.93 1.94 13.41
C SER A 85 5.95 1.29 14.40
N GLY A 86 6.20 1.43 15.70
CA GLY A 86 5.26 0.97 16.73
C GLY A 86 3.87 1.64 16.64
N GLN A 87 3.74 2.73 15.89
CA GLN A 87 2.48 3.41 15.59
C GLN A 87 1.91 3.06 14.21
N TRP A 88 2.50 2.09 13.51
CA TRP A 88 2.04 1.71 12.20
C TRP A 88 0.60 1.19 12.22
N LEU A 89 -0.28 1.84 11.46
CA LEU A 89 -1.72 1.56 11.46
C LEU A 89 -2.08 0.16 10.95
N GLY A 90 -1.21 -0.47 10.17
CA GLY A 90 -1.41 -1.84 9.68
C GLY A 90 -1.48 -2.89 10.79
N THR A 91 -1.02 -2.59 12.02
CA THR A 91 -1.22 -3.47 13.17
C THR A 91 -2.69 -3.69 13.52
N PHE A 92 -3.56 -2.75 13.15
CA PHE A 92 -5.01 -2.81 13.35
C PHE A 92 -5.77 -3.36 12.15
N SER A 93 -5.08 -3.75 11.07
CA SER A 93 -5.72 -4.34 9.89
C SER A 93 -6.42 -5.65 10.27
N ASP A 94 -7.58 -5.92 9.71
CA ASP A 94 -8.28 -7.20 9.79
C ASP A 94 -7.54 -8.31 8.99
N ARG A 95 -6.68 -7.93 8.05
CA ARG A 95 -5.90 -8.84 7.21
C ARG A 95 -4.62 -9.30 7.92
N ASP A 96 -4.57 -10.59 8.21
CA ASP A 96 -3.43 -11.22 8.90
C ASP A 96 -2.10 -11.03 8.16
N LYS A 97 -2.10 -11.12 6.83
CA LYS A 97 -0.92 -10.88 5.99
C LYS A 97 -0.37 -9.47 6.13
N VAL A 98 -1.22 -8.45 6.21
CA VAL A 98 -0.81 -7.06 6.44
C VAL A 98 -0.13 -6.94 7.80
N ARG A 99 -0.78 -7.40 8.87
CA ARG A 99 -0.21 -7.34 10.23
C ARG A 99 1.14 -8.04 10.37
N LYS A 100 1.30 -9.18 9.68
CA LYS A 100 2.52 -10.00 9.77
C LYS A 100 3.67 -9.50 8.89
N SER A 101 3.34 -8.94 7.72
CA SER A 101 4.35 -8.50 6.76
C SER A 101 4.94 -7.13 7.06
N GLY A 102 4.27 -6.29 7.83
CA GLY A 102 4.65 -4.89 8.03
C GLY A 102 4.35 -4.00 6.83
N LEU A 103 3.64 -4.49 5.83
CA LEU A 103 3.30 -3.79 4.59
C LEU A 103 1.78 -3.75 4.38
N TRP A 104 1.27 -2.66 3.79
CA TRP A 104 -0.10 -2.57 3.28
C TRP A 104 -0.29 -3.40 2.00
N ASN A 105 0.26 -4.62 1.99
CA ASN A 105 0.16 -5.54 0.86
C ASN A 105 -0.20 -6.94 1.36
N SER A 106 -0.85 -7.72 0.52
CA SER A 106 -1.16 -9.13 0.77
C SER A 106 -0.60 -10.08 -0.29
N ASN A 107 -0.12 -9.53 -1.42
CA ASN A 107 0.53 -10.28 -2.48
C ASN A 107 2.03 -10.31 -2.24
N HIS A 108 2.67 -11.40 -2.61
CA HIS A 108 4.13 -11.60 -2.58
C HIS A 108 4.81 -11.48 -1.19
N VAL A 109 4.05 -11.28 -0.12
CA VAL A 109 4.60 -11.11 1.24
C VAL A 109 5.15 -12.39 1.87
N ASP A 110 4.82 -13.54 1.33
CA ASP A 110 5.29 -14.85 1.80
C ASP A 110 6.32 -15.48 0.84
N GLU A 111 6.80 -14.73 -0.15
CA GLU A 111 7.67 -15.24 -1.20
C GLU A 111 9.14 -15.00 -0.88
N ASN A 112 10.00 -15.81 -1.49
CA ASN A 112 11.43 -15.53 -1.51
C ASN A 112 11.73 -14.51 -2.60
N TYR A 113 12.63 -13.58 -2.32
CA TYR A 113 13.10 -12.63 -3.32
C TYR A 113 14.34 -13.15 -4.02
N ASP A 114 14.52 -12.74 -5.27
CA ASP A 114 15.76 -12.93 -6.03
C ASP A 114 16.70 -11.74 -5.77
N PRO A 115 17.87 -11.93 -5.13
CA PRO A 115 18.79 -10.83 -4.82
C PRO A 115 19.23 -10.01 -6.04
N HIS A 116 19.25 -10.58 -7.23
CA HIS A 116 19.61 -9.88 -8.46
C HIS A 116 18.71 -8.69 -8.79
N PHE A 117 17.48 -8.65 -8.27
CA PHE A 117 16.62 -7.50 -8.49
C PHE A 117 17.22 -6.19 -7.94
N LEU A 118 18.09 -6.28 -6.92
CA LEU A 118 18.76 -5.09 -6.36
C LEU A 118 19.77 -4.52 -7.35
N ASP A 119 20.47 -5.35 -8.09
CA ASP A 119 21.41 -4.93 -9.13
C ASP A 119 20.64 -4.21 -10.26
N GLU A 120 19.51 -4.77 -10.68
CA GLU A 120 18.63 -4.16 -11.67
C GLU A 120 18.06 -2.83 -11.19
N MET A 121 17.66 -2.72 -9.92
CA MET A 121 17.21 -1.46 -9.32
C MET A 121 18.31 -0.38 -9.36
N VAL A 122 19.56 -0.74 -9.02
CA VAL A 122 20.70 0.20 -9.09
C VAL A 122 20.85 0.74 -10.50
N VAL A 123 20.85 -0.13 -11.51
CA VAL A 123 20.96 0.27 -12.91
C VAL A 123 19.82 1.23 -13.32
N LEU A 124 18.61 0.93 -12.90
CA LEU A 124 17.44 1.79 -13.20
C LEU A 124 17.55 3.17 -12.52
N ILE A 125 18.01 3.21 -11.27
CA ILE A 125 18.22 4.47 -10.53
C ILE A 125 19.31 5.32 -11.18
N GLU A 126 20.44 4.72 -11.58
CA GLU A 126 21.51 5.41 -12.29
C GLU A 126 21.02 6.01 -13.61
N HIS A 127 20.22 5.27 -14.37
CA HIS A 127 19.61 5.77 -15.60
C HIS A 127 18.64 6.94 -15.38
N MET A 128 17.98 7.02 -14.21
CA MET A 128 17.14 8.17 -13.87
C MET A 128 17.98 9.45 -13.66
N HIS A 129 19.11 9.35 -12.97
CA HIS A 129 20.00 10.48 -12.72
C HIS A 129 20.66 11.04 -13.99
N LEU A 130 20.85 10.22 -15.02
CA LEU A 130 21.43 10.66 -16.28
C LEU A 130 20.45 11.44 -17.20
N ARG A 131 19.16 11.48 -16.85
CA ARG A 131 18.10 12.14 -17.61
C ARG A 131 17.61 13.45 -17.00
N THR A 132 18.14 13.84 -15.86
CA THR A 132 17.91 15.13 -15.19
C THR A 132 19.03 16.10 -15.50
#